data_3aef12ef780ce912397c6f73f126588c
#
_entry.id   3aef12ef780ce912397c6f73f126588c
#
_cell.length_a   1.000
_cell.length_b   1.000
_cell.length_c   1.000
_cell.angle_alpha   90.00
_cell.angle_beta   90.00
_cell.angle_gamma   90.00
#
_symmetry.space_group_name_H-M   'P 1'
#
loop_
_entity.id
_entity.type
_entity.pdbx_description
1 polymer ?
#
loop_
_entity_poly.entity_id
_entity_poly.type
_entity_poly.pdbx_seq_one_letter_code
_entity_poly.pdbx_strand_id
1 'polypeptide(L)' 'MTTAISNRKNTLEARLTETLGFAVDVVVRGNNEFTLAAEGDKRTALRRYMSGTPGVTITECSYDEECDYTCLFFTAD' A
#
# COMPACT_ATOMS: atom_id res chain seq x y z
N MET A 1 0.99 16.72 15.18
CA MET A 1 -0.02 16.99 14.17
C MET A 1 -0.16 15.83 13.21
N THR A 2 -1.37 15.44 12.95
CA THR A 2 -1.66 14.30 12.08
C THR A 2 -1.71 14.69 10.59
N THR A 3 -1.71 15.99 10.29
CA THR A 3 -1.91 16.49 8.94
C THR A 3 -0.89 15.95 7.93
N ALA A 4 0.39 15.93 8.31
CA ALA A 4 1.44 15.46 7.42
C ALA A 4 1.28 13.98 7.08
N ILE A 5 0.93 13.16 8.07
CA ILE A 5 0.70 11.72 7.88
C ILE A 5 -0.53 11.50 7.00
N SER A 6 -1.61 12.23 7.27
CA SER A 6 -2.84 12.13 6.47
C SER A 6 -2.59 12.52 5.02
N ASN A 7 -1.79 13.56 4.79
CA ASN A 7 -1.46 13.99 3.43
C ASN A 7 -0.63 12.93 2.70
N ARG A 8 0.33 12.29 3.38
CA ARG A 8 1.12 11.21 2.79
C ARG A 8 0.22 10.04 2.39
N LYS A 9 -0.68 9.66 3.28
CA LYS A 9 -1.64 8.58 3.03
C LYS A 9 -2.49 8.90 1.80
N ASN A 10 -3.11 10.08 1.75
CA ASN A 10 -3.98 10.48 0.66
C ASN A 10 -3.25 10.56 -0.67
N THR A 11 -2.04 11.12 -0.65
CA THR A 11 -1.21 11.22 -1.85
C THR A 11 -0.83 9.84 -2.38
N LEU A 12 -0.46 8.95 -1.48
CA LEU A 12 -0.07 7.58 -1.85
C LEU A 12 -1.26 6.81 -2.43
N GLU A 13 -2.43 6.91 -1.79
CA GLU A 13 -3.66 6.28 -2.29
C GLU A 13 -4.00 6.76 -3.70
N ALA A 14 -3.97 8.06 -3.92
CA ALA A 14 -4.29 8.64 -5.22
C ALA A 14 -3.31 8.17 -6.29
N ARG A 15 -2.02 8.17 -5.97
CA ARG A 15 -0.97 7.74 -6.88
C ARG A 15 -1.11 6.27 -7.25
N LEU A 16 -1.35 5.42 -6.25
CA LEU A 16 -1.50 3.99 -6.48
C LEU A 16 -2.72 3.70 -7.33
N THR A 17 -3.85 4.30 -6.99
CA THR A 17 -5.09 4.09 -7.73
C THR A 17 -4.94 4.54 -9.18
N GLU A 18 -4.34 5.68 -9.40
CA GLU A 18 -4.14 6.21 -10.75
C GLU A 18 -3.18 5.34 -11.55
N THR A 19 -2.06 4.95 -10.96
CA THR A 19 -1.02 4.20 -11.65
C THR A 19 -1.43 2.77 -11.92
N LEU A 20 -2.08 2.12 -10.95
CA LEU A 20 -2.42 0.70 -11.04
C LEU A 20 -3.76 0.45 -11.70
N GLY A 21 -4.64 1.44 -11.72
CA GLY A 21 -5.95 1.33 -12.36
C GLY A 21 -7.00 0.62 -11.52
N PHE A 22 -6.76 0.42 -10.23
CA PHE A 22 -7.74 -0.14 -9.32
C PHE A 22 -7.61 0.51 -7.96
N ALA A 23 -8.66 0.46 -7.15
CA ALA A 23 -8.69 1.10 -5.85
C ALA A 23 -7.74 0.42 -4.87
N VAL A 24 -6.93 1.21 -4.19
CA VAL A 24 -6.01 0.72 -3.16
C VAL A 24 -6.21 1.57 -1.91
N ASP A 25 -6.46 0.91 -0.78
CA ASP A 25 -6.54 1.59 0.51
C ASP A 25 -5.17 1.60 1.17
N VAL A 26 -4.83 2.71 1.80
CA VAL A 26 -3.60 2.83 2.57
C VAL A 26 -3.95 2.99 4.03
N VAL A 27 -3.42 2.10 4.85
CA VAL A 27 -3.61 2.14 6.31
C VAL A 27 -2.29 2.52 6.96
N VAL A 28 -2.31 3.58 7.75
CA VAL A 28 -1.13 4.02 8.50
C VAL A 28 -1.09 3.25 9.82
N ARG A 29 -0.03 2.49 10.04
CA ARG A 29 0.12 1.66 11.25
C ARG A 29 1.07 2.25 12.28
N GLY A 30 1.94 3.13 11.85
CA GLY A 30 2.92 3.78 12.73
C GLY A 30 3.57 4.92 11.97
N ASN A 31 4.66 5.47 12.50
CA ASN A 31 5.29 6.63 11.86
C ASN A 31 5.76 6.33 10.44
N ASN A 32 6.36 5.17 10.25
CA ASN A 32 6.89 4.78 8.94
C ASN A 32 6.34 3.43 8.49
N GLU A 33 5.27 2.95 9.12
CA GLU A 33 4.69 1.64 8.82
C GLU A 33 3.33 1.80 8.18
N PHE A 34 3.15 1.14 7.04
CA PHE A 34 1.92 1.25 6.24
C PHE A 34 1.48 -0.13 5.76
N THR A 35 0.19 -0.22 5.47
CA THR A 35 -0.39 -1.40 4.81
C THR A 35 -1.16 -0.93 3.60
N LEU A 36 -0.98 -1.63 2.47
CA LEU A 36 -1.82 -1.45 1.31
C LEU A 36 -2.84 -2.57 1.28
N ALA A 37 -4.09 -2.24 0.97
CA ALA A 37 -5.14 -3.24 0.84
C ALA A 37 -5.89 -3.02 -0.47
N ALA A 38 -6.12 -4.11 -1.20
CA ALA A 38 -6.84 -4.04 -2.47
C ALA A 38 -7.67 -5.29 -2.66
N GLU A 39 -8.83 -5.12 -3.28
CA GLU A 39 -9.72 -6.23 -3.58
C GLU A 39 -9.14 -7.11 -4.69
N GLY A 40 -9.30 -8.42 -4.55
CA GLY A 40 -8.76 -9.39 -5.51
C GLY A 40 -7.29 -9.71 -5.24
N ASP A 41 -6.73 -10.59 -6.07
CA ASP A 41 -5.31 -10.96 -5.96
C ASP A 41 -4.47 -9.95 -6.73
N LYS A 42 -3.92 -8.99 -6.01
CA LYS A 42 -3.13 -7.90 -6.56
C LYS A 42 -1.66 -7.97 -6.11
N ARG A 43 -1.21 -9.13 -5.62
CA ARG A 43 0.14 -9.27 -5.08
C ARG A 43 1.22 -8.83 -6.06
N THR A 44 1.15 -9.32 -7.28
CA THR A 44 2.18 -9.01 -8.30
C THR A 44 2.22 -7.52 -8.62
N ALA A 45 1.05 -6.91 -8.81
CA ALA A 45 0.97 -5.50 -9.16
C ALA A 45 1.49 -4.61 -8.02
N LEU A 46 1.07 -4.90 -6.80
CA LEU A 46 1.50 -4.10 -5.64
C LEU A 46 2.99 -4.25 -5.35
N ARG A 47 3.50 -5.46 -5.42
CA ARG A 47 4.93 -5.71 -5.22
C ARG A 47 5.77 -5.00 -6.26
N ARG A 48 5.35 -5.07 -7.51
CA ARG A 48 6.10 -4.43 -8.61
C ARG A 48 6.15 -2.92 -8.40
N TYR A 49 5.02 -2.32 -8.05
CA TYR A 49 4.98 -0.88 -7.82
C TYR A 49 5.86 -0.48 -6.64
N MET A 50 5.69 -1.16 -5.51
CA MET A 50 6.41 -0.79 -4.29
C MET A 50 7.91 -1.09 -4.37
N SER A 51 8.30 -2.13 -5.09
CA SER A 51 9.71 -2.44 -5.30
C SER A 51 10.43 -1.36 -6.10
N GLY A 52 9.71 -0.64 -6.94
CA GLY A 52 10.27 0.46 -7.71
C GLY A 52 10.24 1.79 -6.98
N THR A 53 9.73 1.84 -5.76
CA THR A 53 9.62 3.09 -5.00
C THR A 53 10.80 3.24 -4.06
N PRO A 54 11.61 4.30 -4.20
CA PRO A 54 12.75 4.51 -3.30
C PRO A 54 12.31 4.70 -1.85
N GLY A 55 13.12 4.18 -0.93
CA GLY A 55 12.88 4.35 0.51
C GLY A 55 11.83 3.42 1.09
N VAL A 56 11.32 2.48 0.30
CA VAL A 56 10.28 1.54 0.74
C VAL A 56 10.88 0.16 0.90
N THR A 57 10.56 -0.49 2.03
CA THR A 57 10.94 -1.88 2.28
C THR A 57 9.68 -2.69 2.51
N ILE A 58 9.41 -3.65 1.63
CA ILE A 58 8.27 -4.56 1.78
C ILE A 58 8.59 -5.59 2.85
N THR A 59 7.73 -5.69 3.85
CA THR A 59 7.91 -6.67 4.94
C THR A 59 7.08 -7.93 4.73
N GLU A 60 5.90 -7.77 4.11
CA GLU A 60 5.04 -8.92 3.85
C GLU A 60 4.05 -8.57 2.74
N CYS A 61 3.68 -9.57 1.94
CA CYS A 61 2.62 -9.41 0.95
C CYS A 61 1.83 -10.73 0.90
N SER A 62 0.54 -10.65 1.16
CA SER A 62 -0.31 -11.84 1.21
C SER A 62 -1.66 -11.60 0.56
N TYR A 63 -2.30 -12.68 0.13
CA TYR A 63 -3.63 -12.65 -0.43
C TYR A 63 -4.49 -13.65 0.33
N ASP A 64 -5.66 -13.20 0.76
CA ASP A 64 -6.63 -14.03 1.49
C ASP A 64 -7.76 -14.42 0.53
N GLU A 65 -7.84 -15.70 0.20
CA GLU A 65 -8.85 -16.21 -0.72
C GLU A 65 -10.27 -16.06 -0.19
N GLU A 66 -10.46 -16.19 1.12
CA GLU A 66 -11.78 -16.09 1.73
C GLU A 66 -12.35 -14.68 1.62
N CYS A 67 -11.51 -13.70 1.89
CA CYS A 67 -11.90 -12.29 1.82
C CYS A 67 -11.75 -11.70 0.44
N ASP A 68 -11.03 -12.39 -0.44
CA ASP A 68 -10.65 -11.89 -1.76
C ASP A 68 -9.96 -10.54 -1.66
N TYR A 69 -8.96 -10.46 -0.79
CA TYR A 69 -8.22 -9.22 -0.51
C TYR A 69 -6.73 -9.47 -0.46
N THR A 70 -5.98 -8.52 -1.00
CA THR A 70 -4.52 -8.52 -0.93
C THR A 70 -4.07 -7.47 0.08
N CYS A 71 -3.12 -7.83 0.93
CA CYS A 71 -2.51 -6.91 1.88
C CYS A 71 -1.00 -6.92 1.68
N LEU A 72 -0.43 -5.74 1.57
CA LEU A 72 1.02 -5.58 1.47
C LEU A 72 1.48 -4.66 2.61
N PHE A 73 2.39 -5.16 3.42
CA PHE A 73 2.93 -4.42 4.55
C PHE A 73 4.30 -3.87 4.17
N PHE A 74 4.54 -2.61 4.42
CA PHE A 74 5.83 -2.00 4.10
C PHE A 74 6.19 -0.91 5.09
N THR A 75 7.49 -0.59 5.12
CA THR A 75 7.98 0.56 5.86
C THR A 75 8.56 1.55 4.87
N ALA A 76 8.44 2.83 5.18
CA ALA A 76 8.95 3.91 4.33
C ALA A 76 9.86 4.81 5.16
N ASP A 77 11.03 5.12 4.62
CA ASP A 77 11.97 6.05 5.29
C ASP A 77 11.49 7.49 5.24
#